data_1f6e1835e230a6358ba0d47a3ce16e3c
#
_entry.id   1f6e1835e230a6358ba0d47a3ce16e3c
#
_cell.length_a   1.000
_cell.length_b   1.000
_cell.length_c   1.000
_cell.angle_alpha   90.00
_cell.angle_beta   90.00
_cell.angle_gamma   90.00
#
_symmetry.space_group_name_H-M   'P 1'
#
loop_
_entity.id
_entity.type
_entity.pdbx_description
1 polymer ?
#
loop_
_entity_poly.entity_id
_entity_poly.type
_entity_poly.pdbx_seq_one_letter_code
_entity_poly.pdbx_strand_id
1 'polypeptide(L)'
;MSRRSGGDDPRSVARESALTHLYEAETKAISAREVVEAQVVPVDRAVRDLVFGVSDNRAALDELISTHSTGWSIERMPDLDRNFLRIATFELMQREETPTAVILDEAVELAKRFSTDDSGRFVNGVLAAIAARVR
;
A
#
# COMPACT_ATOMS: atom_id res chain seq x y z
N MET A 1 6.30 22.34 -9.14
CA MET A 1 5.98 22.02 -8.85
C MET A 1 5.82 21.18 -8.48
N SER A 2 5.70 20.90 -8.34
CA SER A 2 5.45 20.23 -8.02
C SER A 2 5.03 19.40 -7.62
N ARG A 3 5.21 19.04 -7.48
CA ARG A 3 4.75 18.34 -7.23
C ARG A 3 4.11 18.13 -6.35
N ARG A 4 3.99 18.38 -6.17
CA ARG A 4 3.35 18.15 -5.38
C ARG A 4 2.27 17.85 -5.22
N SER A 5 2.09 17.75 -5.73
CA SER A 5 0.70 17.48 -5.99
C SER A 5 0.19 16.26 -5.22
N GLY A 6 1.02 15.25 -5.05
CA GLY A 6 0.64 14.07 -4.27
C GLY A 6 0.18 14.44 -2.87
N GLY A 7 0.84 15.41 -2.25
CA GLY A 7 0.51 15.79 -0.88
C GLY A 7 -0.84 16.46 -0.73
N ASP A 8 -1.39 17.03 -1.81
CA ASP A 8 -2.65 17.75 -1.77
C ASP A 8 -3.86 16.90 -2.18
N ASP A 9 -3.64 15.81 -2.91
CA ASP A 9 -4.72 14.95 -3.36
C ASP A 9 -5.26 14.14 -2.17
N PRO A 10 -6.56 14.22 -1.86
CA PRO A 10 -7.13 13.47 -0.74
C PRO A 10 -6.85 11.97 -0.82
N ARG A 11 -6.81 11.40 -2.03
CA ARG A 11 -6.52 9.98 -2.17
C ARG A 11 -5.08 9.66 -1.84
N SER A 12 -4.14 10.53 -2.22
CA SER A 12 -2.73 10.37 -1.88
C SER A 12 -2.53 10.49 -0.37
N VAL A 13 -3.20 11.46 0.25
CA VAL A 13 -3.17 11.64 1.70
C VAL A 13 -3.71 10.39 2.40
N ALA A 14 -4.81 9.82 1.89
CA ALA A 14 -5.40 8.62 2.48
C ALA A 14 -4.45 7.43 2.39
N ARG A 15 -3.75 7.26 1.26
CA ARG A 15 -2.79 6.16 1.09
C ARG A 15 -1.62 6.30 2.07
N GLU A 16 -1.13 7.50 2.23
CA GLU A 16 -0.03 7.76 3.16
C GLU A 16 -0.46 7.47 4.60
N SER A 17 -1.65 7.91 4.97
CA SER A 17 -2.17 7.66 6.31
C SER A 17 -2.41 6.17 6.55
N ALA A 18 -2.95 5.48 5.54
CA ALA A 18 -3.16 4.03 5.63
C ALA A 18 -1.84 3.30 5.84
N LEU A 19 -0.80 3.72 5.12
CA LEU A 19 0.54 3.16 5.28
C LEU A 19 1.00 3.29 6.73
N THR A 20 0.82 4.46 7.33
CA THR A 20 1.23 4.72 8.70
C THR A 20 0.52 3.78 9.68
N HIS A 21 -0.80 3.62 9.51
CA HIS A 21 -1.58 2.76 10.40
C HIS A 21 -1.21 1.28 10.24
N LEU A 22 -1.00 0.83 9.01
CA LEU A 22 -0.62 -0.55 8.76
C LEU A 22 0.78 -0.85 9.31
N TYR A 23 1.70 0.09 9.16
CA TYR A 23 3.04 -0.05 9.70
C TYR A 23 3.01 -0.11 11.23
N GLU A 24 2.19 0.73 11.85
CA GLU A 24 2.04 0.72 13.30
C GLU A 24 1.51 -0.63 13.79
N ALA A 25 0.52 -1.19 13.10
CA ALA A 25 -0.05 -2.48 13.47
C ALA A 25 1.02 -3.58 13.45
N GLU A 26 1.84 -3.61 12.42
CA GLU A 26 2.91 -4.60 12.33
C GLU A 26 3.96 -4.40 13.42
N THR A 27 4.39 -3.17 13.61
CA THR A 27 5.44 -2.86 14.58
C THR A 27 5.00 -3.22 16.00
N LYS A 28 3.75 -2.96 16.33
CA LYS A 28 3.20 -3.24 17.66
C LYS A 28 2.65 -4.66 17.80
N ALA A 29 2.59 -5.40 16.70
CA ALA A 29 2.00 -6.75 16.66
C ALA A 29 0.57 -6.77 17.16
N ILE A 30 -0.23 -5.77 16.75
CA ILE A 30 -1.66 -5.69 17.07
C ILE A 30 -2.44 -5.62 15.76
N SER A 31 -3.77 -5.75 15.85
CA SER A 31 -4.59 -5.71 14.64
C SER A 31 -4.71 -4.30 14.10
N ALA A 32 -4.95 -4.21 12.79
CA ALA A 32 -5.18 -2.91 12.15
C ALA A 32 -6.40 -2.21 12.76
N ARG A 33 -7.43 -2.99 13.13
CA ARG A 33 -8.62 -2.41 13.75
C ARG A 33 -8.30 -1.80 15.10
N GLU A 34 -7.45 -2.46 15.89
CA GLU A 34 -7.01 -1.90 17.17
C GLU A 34 -6.28 -0.56 16.98
N VAL A 35 -5.43 -0.47 15.96
CA VAL A 35 -4.73 0.79 15.67
C VAL A 35 -5.71 1.90 15.34
N VAL A 36 -6.68 1.61 14.47
CA VAL A 36 -7.67 2.60 14.05
C VAL A 36 -8.54 3.03 15.22
N GLU A 37 -9.01 2.08 16.02
CA GLU A 37 -9.90 2.37 17.15
C GLU A 37 -9.21 3.12 18.27
N ALA A 38 -7.89 3.00 18.37
CA ALA A 38 -7.14 3.68 19.42
C ALA A 38 -6.82 5.14 19.09
N GLN A 39 -7.14 5.61 17.88
CA GLN A 39 -6.85 6.98 17.50
C GLN A 39 -7.73 7.96 18.28
N VAL A 40 -7.12 9.03 18.78
CA VAL A 40 -7.84 10.05 19.53
C VAL A 40 -8.83 10.78 18.63
N VAL A 41 -8.38 11.12 17.42
CA VAL A 41 -9.23 11.71 16.38
C VAL A 41 -9.74 10.60 15.50
N PRO A 42 -11.05 10.54 15.21
CA PRO A 42 -11.60 9.50 14.35
C PRO A 42 -10.89 9.48 13.00
N VAL A 43 -10.61 8.27 12.51
CA VAL A 43 -9.92 8.07 11.25
C VAL A 43 -10.90 8.27 10.10
N ASP A 44 -10.50 9.01 9.07
CA ASP A 44 -11.33 9.26 7.90
C ASP A 44 -11.75 7.95 7.23
N ARG A 45 -12.95 7.97 6.65
CA ARG A 45 -13.49 6.78 6.00
C ARG A 45 -12.58 6.26 4.88
N ALA A 46 -12.00 7.16 4.09
CA ALA A 46 -11.11 6.75 3.01
C ALA A 46 -9.91 5.97 3.53
N VAL A 47 -9.36 6.39 4.67
CA VAL A 47 -8.23 5.71 5.30
C VAL A 47 -8.68 4.37 5.87
N ARG A 48 -9.83 4.36 6.56
CA ARG A 48 -10.37 3.12 7.13
C ARG A 48 -10.63 2.07 6.06
N ASP A 49 -11.19 2.48 4.91
CA ASP A 49 -11.46 1.56 3.82
C ASP A 49 -10.18 0.90 3.32
N LEU A 50 -9.09 1.66 3.20
CA LEU A 50 -7.82 1.09 2.77
C LEU A 50 -7.22 0.18 3.84
N VAL A 51 -7.20 0.63 5.09
CA VAL A 51 -6.61 -0.15 6.19
C VAL A 51 -7.35 -1.46 6.38
N PHE A 52 -8.69 -1.40 6.44
CA PHE A 52 -9.49 -2.60 6.65
C PHE A 52 -9.49 -3.49 5.41
N GLY A 53 -9.51 -2.88 4.21
CA GLY A 53 -9.44 -3.65 2.96
C GLY A 53 -8.15 -4.47 2.89
N VAL A 54 -7.02 -3.87 3.22
CA VAL A 54 -5.76 -4.58 3.24
C VAL A 54 -5.77 -5.66 4.32
N SER A 55 -6.21 -5.31 5.52
CA SER A 55 -6.22 -6.24 6.64
C SER A 55 -7.12 -7.45 6.38
N ASP A 56 -8.33 -7.19 5.86
CA ASP A 56 -9.31 -8.26 5.63
C ASP A 56 -8.93 -9.16 4.45
N ASN A 57 -8.11 -8.69 3.53
CA ASN A 57 -7.70 -9.45 2.35
C ASN A 57 -6.23 -9.84 2.37
N ARG A 58 -5.59 -9.76 3.52
CA ARG A 58 -4.15 -9.89 3.63
C ARG A 58 -3.59 -11.16 3.01
N ALA A 59 -4.22 -12.30 3.26
CA ALA A 59 -3.72 -13.58 2.75
C ALA A 59 -3.71 -13.60 1.22
N ALA A 60 -4.79 -13.13 0.60
CA ALA A 60 -4.89 -13.09 -0.86
C ALA A 60 -3.89 -12.09 -1.45
N LEU A 61 -3.73 -10.94 -0.80
CA LEU A 61 -2.77 -9.94 -1.25
C LEU A 61 -1.35 -10.48 -1.18
N ASP A 62 -1.00 -11.10 -0.07
CA ASP A 62 0.34 -11.64 0.13
C ASP A 62 0.65 -12.75 -0.85
N GLU A 63 -0.34 -13.55 -1.22
CA GLU A 63 -0.13 -14.59 -2.22
C GLU A 63 0.19 -13.99 -3.59
N LEU A 64 -0.54 -12.97 -4.01
CA LEU A 64 -0.25 -12.29 -5.26
C LEU A 64 1.14 -11.65 -5.25
N ILE A 65 1.48 -10.99 -4.15
CA ILE A 65 2.78 -10.35 -4.02
C ILE A 65 3.90 -11.38 -4.08
N SER A 66 3.77 -12.48 -3.32
CA SER A 66 4.78 -13.54 -3.30
C SER A 66 4.98 -14.17 -4.66
N THR A 67 3.88 -14.42 -5.37
CA THR A 67 3.92 -15.05 -6.69
C THR A 67 4.64 -14.18 -7.72
N HIS A 68 4.55 -12.86 -7.57
CA HIS A 68 5.07 -11.93 -8.57
C HIS A 68 6.36 -11.20 -8.13
N SER A 69 6.90 -11.51 -6.97
CA SER A 69 8.15 -10.90 -6.50
C SER A 69 9.28 -11.91 -6.58
N THR A 70 9.74 -12.14 -7.79
CA THR A 70 10.77 -13.13 -8.08
C THR A 70 12.02 -12.91 -7.22
N GLY A 71 12.43 -13.95 -6.51
CA GLY A 71 13.64 -13.90 -5.70
C GLY A 71 13.49 -13.30 -4.32
N TRP A 72 12.29 -12.81 -3.97
CA TRP A 72 12.07 -12.21 -2.66
C TRP A 72 10.84 -12.80 -1.99
N SER A 73 11.03 -13.38 -0.81
CA SER A 73 9.90 -13.80 0.00
C SER A 73 9.33 -12.57 0.70
N ILE A 74 8.03 -12.61 0.99
CA ILE A 74 7.37 -11.47 1.59
C ILE A 74 7.94 -11.16 2.99
N GLU A 75 8.41 -12.19 3.71
CA GLU A 75 9.00 -12.02 5.02
C GLU A 75 10.33 -11.28 4.99
N ARG A 76 11.01 -11.31 3.84
CA ARG A 76 12.32 -10.66 3.69
C ARG A 76 12.21 -9.22 3.17
N MET A 77 11.02 -8.81 2.74
CA MET A 77 10.83 -7.45 2.27
C MET A 77 10.89 -6.47 3.43
N PRO A 78 11.46 -5.29 3.22
CA PRO A 78 11.32 -4.23 4.23
C PRO A 78 9.85 -3.99 4.54
N ASP A 79 9.54 -3.70 5.79
CA ASP A 79 8.15 -3.52 6.24
C ASP A 79 7.40 -2.50 5.40
N LEU A 80 8.06 -1.40 5.04
CA LEU A 80 7.41 -0.36 4.24
C LEU A 80 7.09 -0.86 2.83
N ASP A 81 8.06 -1.53 2.19
CA ASP A 81 7.85 -2.06 0.83
C ASP A 81 6.68 -3.03 0.80
N ARG A 82 6.60 -3.89 1.80
CA ARG A 82 5.51 -4.85 1.93
C ARG A 82 4.15 -4.14 1.99
N ASN A 83 4.08 -3.07 2.74
CA ASN A 83 2.84 -2.33 2.90
C ASN A 83 2.49 -1.49 1.67
N PHE A 84 3.48 -0.91 0.97
CA PHE A 84 3.21 -0.26 -0.32
C PHE A 84 2.58 -1.25 -1.29
N LEU A 85 3.14 -2.45 -1.35
CA LEU A 85 2.64 -3.49 -2.25
C LEU A 85 1.23 -3.93 -1.88
N ARG A 86 0.96 -4.08 -0.58
CA ARG A 86 -0.37 -4.50 -0.13
C ARG A 86 -1.44 -3.48 -0.47
N ILE A 87 -1.17 -2.20 -0.20
CA ILE A 87 -2.13 -1.14 -0.50
C ILE A 87 -2.44 -1.09 -1.99
N ALA A 88 -1.39 -1.06 -2.81
CA ALA A 88 -1.57 -0.95 -4.26
C ALA A 88 -2.23 -2.18 -4.85
N THR A 89 -1.86 -3.37 -4.38
CA THR A 89 -2.48 -4.62 -4.84
C THR A 89 -3.97 -4.64 -4.50
N PHE A 90 -4.32 -4.19 -3.30
CA PHE A 90 -5.72 -4.08 -2.92
C PHE A 90 -6.48 -3.16 -3.88
N GLU A 91 -5.89 -1.99 -4.20
CA GLU A 91 -6.55 -1.08 -5.12
C GLU A 91 -6.66 -1.65 -6.53
N LEU A 92 -5.63 -2.35 -7.00
CA LEU A 92 -5.69 -3.00 -8.32
C LEU A 92 -6.84 -4.01 -8.40
N MET A 93 -7.09 -4.71 -7.31
CA MET A 93 -8.13 -5.74 -7.27
C MET A 93 -9.52 -5.17 -7.04
N GLN A 94 -9.66 -4.12 -6.22
CA GLN A 94 -10.96 -3.69 -5.73
C GLN A 94 -11.40 -2.32 -6.22
N ARG A 95 -10.51 -1.53 -6.79
CA ARG A 95 -10.81 -0.15 -7.19
C ARG A 95 -10.73 0.00 -8.70
N GLU A 96 -11.65 -0.62 -9.42
CA GLU A 96 -11.65 -0.62 -10.89
C GLU A 96 -11.71 0.78 -11.47
N GLU A 97 -12.33 1.72 -10.78
CA GLU A 97 -12.44 3.10 -11.24
C GLU A 97 -11.12 3.86 -11.20
N THR A 98 -10.12 3.38 -10.45
CA THR A 98 -8.83 4.04 -10.38
C THR A 98 -7.92 3.44 -11.45
N PRO A 99 -7.36 4.28 -12.35
CA PRO A 99 -6.49 3.76 -13.41
C PRO A 99 -5.25 3.06 -12.86
N THR A 100 -4.84 2.01 -13.54
CA THR A 100 -3.65 1.25 -13.16
C THR A 100 -2.43 2.16 -13.01
N ALA A 101 -2.21 3.06 -13.97
CA ALA A 101 -1.05 3.96 -13.92
C ALA A 101 -1.04 4.82 -12.67
N VAL A 102 -2.21 5.27 -12.23
CA VAL A 102 -2.30 6.08 -11.02
C VAL A 102 -1.90 5.27 -9.79
N ILE A 103 -2.40 4.04 -9.70
CA ILE A 103 -2.08 3.17 -8.56
C ILE A 103 -0.58 2.90 -8.50
N LEU A 104 0.02 2.56 -9.63
CA LEU A 104 1.45 2.27 -9.68
C LEU A 104 2.29 3.50 -9.36
N ASP A 105 1.95 4.64 -9.95
CA ASP A 105 2.71 5.87 -9.73
C ASP A 105 2.68 6.31 -8.28
N GLU A 106 1.51 6.17 -7.63
CA GLU A 106 1.38 6.54 -6.23
C GLU A 106 2.21 5.62 -5.32
N ALA A 107 2.19 4.33 -5.60
CA ALA A 107 2.97 3.37 -4.81
C ALA A 107 4.47 3.64 -4.96
N VAL A 108 4.92 3.91 -6.18
CA VAL A 108 6.32 4.22 -6.46
C VAL A 108 6.73 5.51 -5.75
N GLU A 109 5.85 6.51 -5.78
CA GLU A 109 6.12 7.79 -5.12
C GLU A 109 6.28 7.62 -3.62
N LEU A 110 5.39 6.85 -3.00
CA LEU A 110 5.50 6.54 -1.57
C LEU A 110 6.79 5.80 -1.26
N ALA A 111 7.14 4.83 -2.10
CA ALA A 111 8.36 4.05 -1.89
C ALA A 111 9.60 4.94 -1.95
N LYS A 112 9.64 5.87 -2.89
CA LYS A 112 10.78 6.79 -3.01
C LYS A 112 10.86 7.75 -1.84
N ARG A 113 9.71 8.21 -1.34
CA ARG A 113 9.65 9.17 -0.25
C ARG A 113 10.02 8.56 1.09
N PHE A 114 9.57 7.34 1.34
CA PHE A 114 9.70 6.72 2.66
C PHE A 114 10.74 5.61 2.70
N SER A 115 11.29 5.21 1.56
CA SER A 115 12.32 4.18 1.50
C SER A 115 13.44 4.64 0.57
N THR A 116 13.67 3.94 -0.56
CA THR A 116 14.77 4.27 -1.47
C THR A 116 14.30 4.28 -2.92
N ASP A 117 15.15 4.78 -3.82
CA ASP A 117 14.88 4.69 -5.25
C ASP A 117 14.84 3.22 -5.71
N ASP A 118 15.67 2.38 -5.10
CA ASP A 118 15.65 0.95 -5.39
C ASP A 118 14.32 0.33 -4.99
N SER A 119 13.76 0.74 -3.84
CA SER A 119 12.42 0.32 -3.43
C SER A 119 11.38 0.73 -4.47
N GLY A 120 11.48 1.95 -4.99
CA GLY A 120 10.55 2.40 -6.03
C GLY A 120 10.58 1.50 -7.24
N ARG A 121 11.77 1.13 -7.70
CA ARG A 121 11.92 0.25 -8.86
C ARG A 121 11.38 -1.16 -8.57
N PHE A 122 11.68 -1.69 -7.39
CA PHE A 122 11.21 -3.01 -6.99
C PHE A 122 9.68 -3.03 -6.92
N VAL A 123 9.10 -2.07 -6.24
CA VAL A 123 7.64 -1.96 -6.08
C VAL A 123 6.97 -1.85 -7.45
N ASN A 124 7.51 -1.01 -8.33
CA ASN A 124 6.95 -0.85 -9.66
C ASN A 124 6.96 -2.16 -10.46
N GLY A 125 8.07 -2.89 -10.40
CA GLY A 125 8.19 -4.16 -11.13
C GLY A 125 7.19 -5.19 -10.66
N VAL A 126 7.04 -5.34 -9.34
CA VAL A 126 6.09 -6.30 -8.78
C VAL A 126 4.66 -5.90 -9.13
N LEU A 127 4.32 -4.62 -8.97
CA LEU A 127 2.95 -4.15 -9.23
C LEU A 127 2.58 -4.22 -10.71
N ALA A 128 3.54 -3.96 -11.60
CA ALA A 128 3.27 -4.08 -13.03
C ALA A 128 2.92 -5.53 -13.37
N ALA A 129 3.62 -6.50 -12.79
CA ALA A 129 3.33 -7.92 -13.02
C ALA A 129 1.97 -8.29 -12.44
N ILE A 130 1.64 -7.81 -11.25
CA ILE A 130 0.34 -8.07 -10.63
C ILE A 130 -0.78 -7.46 -11.47
N ALA A 131 -0.61 -6.21 -11.93
CA ALA A 131 -1.61 -5.53 -12.75
C ALA A 131 -1.90 -6.30 -14.03
N ALA A 132 -0.87 -6.84 -14.66
CA ALA A 132 -1.04 -7.65 -15.87
C ALA A 132 -1.86 -8.90 -15.58
N ARG A 133 -1.84 -9.39 -14.34
CA ARG A 133 -2.57 -10.60 -13.96
C ARG A 133 -4.02 -10.30 -13.59
N VAL A 134 -4.29 -9.20 -12.89
CA VAL A 134 -5.61 -8.95 -12.30
C VAL A 134 -6.41 -7.91 -13.07
N ARG A 135 -5.81 -7.22 -14.00
CA ARG A 135 -6.46 -6.23 -14.86
C ARG A 135 -6.22 -6.53 -16.31
#